data_f42b932391f8fe092dac18082efd4a91
#
_entry.id   f42b932391f8fe092dac18082efd4a91
#
_cell.length_a   1.000
_cell.length_b   1.000
_cell.length_c   1.000
_cell.angle_alpha   90.00
_cell.angle_beta   90.00
_cell.angle_gamma   90.00
#
_symmetry.space_group_name_H-M   'P 1'
#
loop_
_entity.id
_entity.type
_entity.pdbx_description
1 polymer ?
#
loop_
_entity_poly.entity_id
_entity_poly.type
_entity_poly.pdbx_seq_one_letter_code
_entity_poly.pdbx_strand_id
1 'polypeptide(L)'
;TYAFCGEPMMVDVVAAEETEVLFLNMDVLIHTPHPDSEWQPVLVQNLLNISLHKNLALSERIFCTAPKTVRGRLLLYLSNQAAKAGSKSFRIPFDRQGLADHLNLDRSALSKELGKMRDEGILETTKNEFTLHELPE
;
A
#
# COMPACT_ATOMS: atom_id res chain seq x y z
N THR A 1 -6.54 -14.09 4.62
CA THR A 1 -6.43 -13.95 6.08
C THR A 1 -7.62 -14.62 6.77
N TYR A 2 -8.87 -14.24 6.45
CA TYR A 2 -10.07 -14.82 7.09
C TYR A 2 -10.11 -16.34 7.02
N ALA A 3 -9.83 -16.92 5.84
CA ALA A 3 -9.83 -18.38 5.65
C ALA A 3 -8.79 -19.11 6.52
N PHE A 4 -7.69 -18.45 6.87
CA PHE A 4 -6.67 -19.02 7.75
C PHE A 4 -7.01 -18.89 9.25
N CYS A 5 -7.71 -17.82 9.61
CA CYS A 5 -8.05 -17.53 11.01
C CYS A 5 -9.39 -18.14 11.43
N GLY A 6 -10.14 -18.75 10.50
CA GLY A 6 -11.49 -19.24 10.77
C GLY A 6 -12.51 -18.13 11.08
N GLU A 7 -12.15 -16.89 10.83
CA GLU A 7 -13.02 -15.75 11.10
C GLU A 7 -13.99 -15.50 9.93
N PRO A 8 -15.23 -15.11 10.21
CA PRO A 8 -16.19 -14.77 9.17
C PRO A 8 -15.74 -13.52 8.41
N MET A 9 -16.00 -13.51 7.11
CA MET A 9 -15.74 -12.31 6.29
C MET A 9 -16.69 -11.20 6.71
N MET A 10 -16.13 -10.01 6.96
CA MET A 10 -16.90 -8.81 7.34
C MET A 10 -17.33 -7.97 6.14
N VAL A 11 -16.90 -8.36 4.92
CA VAL A 11 -17.17 -7.65 3.67
C VAL A 11 -17.47 -8.62 2.55
N ASP A 12 -18.29 -8.19 1.61
CA ASP A 12 -18.53 -8.92 0.39
C ASP A 12 -17.41 -8.69 -0.61
N VAL A 13 -17.11 -9.71 -1.43
CA VAL A 13 -16.19 -9.60 -2.55
C VAL A 13 -17.00 -9.71 -3.83
N VAL A 14 -17.01 -8.65 -4.62
CA VAL A 14 -17.78 -8.56 -5.85
C VAL A 14 -16.81 -8.43 -7.04
N ALA A 15 -17.01 -9.23 -8.07
CA ALA A 15 -16.30 -9.10 -9.33
C ALA A 15 -16.73 -7.80 -10.02
N ALA A 16 -15.79 -6.93 -10.36
CA ALA A 16 -16.04 -5.68 -11.06
C ALA A 16 -16.16 -5.87 -12.59
N GLU A 17 -15.66 -6.97 -13.08
CA GLU A 17 -15.66 -7.37 -14.50
C GLU A 17 -15.72 -8.88 -14.60
N GLU A 18 -15.85 -9.44 -15.80
CA GLU A 18 -15.81 -10.89 -16.01
C GLU A 18 -14.51 -11.47 -15.45
N THR A 19 -14.65 -12.39 -14.48
CA THR A 19 -13.53 -12.86 -13.66
C THR A 19 -13.59 -14.38 -13.50
N GLU A 20 -12.46 -15.02 -13.71
CA GLU A 20 -12.25 -16.43 -13.41
C GLU A 20 -11.77 -16.59 -11.96
N VAL A 21 -12.41 -17.46 -11.18
CA VAL A 21 -12.13 -17.62 -9.75
C VAL A 21 -11.76 -19.06 -9.42
N LEU A 22 -10.64 -19.23 -8.72
CA LEU A 22 -10.22 -20.51 -8.15
C LEU A 22 -10.46 -20.50 -6.64
N PHE A 23 -11.31 -21.43 -6.17
CA PHE A 23 -11.53 -21.66 -4.75
C PHE A 23 -10.56 -22.72 -4.23
N LEU A 24 -9.75 -22.36 -3.24
CA LEU A 24 -8.81 -23.26 -2.58
C LEU A 24 -9.28 -23.54 -1.14
N ASN A 25 -9.40 -24.82 -0.78
CA ASN A 25 -9.62 -25.19 0.61
C ASN A 25 -8.30 -25.12 1.37
N MET A 26 -8.12 -24.05 2.14
CA MET A 26 -6.86 -23.77 2.83
C MET A 26 -6.60 -24.74 3.99
N ASP A 27 -7.64 -25.25 4.64
CA ASP A 27 -7.50 -26.21 5.73
C ASP A 27 -6.87 -27.52 5.22
N VAL A 28 -7.38 -28.03 4.10
CA VAL A 28 -6.83 -29.23 3.45
C VAL A 28 -5.40 -28.99 2.97
N LEU A 29 -5.13 -27.84 2.36
CA LEU A 29 -3.81 -27.51 1.80
C LEU A 29 -2.72 -27.42 2.85
N ILE A 30 -3.06 -26.99 4.07
CA ILE A 30 -2.07 -26.75 5.14
C ILE A 30 -1.97 -27.93 6.09
N HIS A 31 -3.09 -28.50 6.49
CA HIS A 31 -3.14 -29.50 7.54
C HIS A 31 -3.11 -30.95 7.03
N THR A 32 -3.31 -31.18 5.73
CA THR A 32 -3.18 -32.51 5.17
C THR A 32 -1.75 -32.72 4.68
N PRO A 33 -0.95 -33.60 5.33
CA PRO A 33 0.40 -33.87 4.87
C PRO A 33 0.39 -34.55 3.49
N HIS A 34 1.12 -33.98 2.58
CA HIS A 34 1.42 -34.60 1.27
C HIS A 34 2.92 -34.86 1.21
N PRO A 35 3.42 -35.96 1.81
CA PRO A 35 4.85 -36.18 2.02
C PRO A 35 5.66 -36.23 0.72
N ASP A 36 5.02 -36.58 -0.40
CA ASP A 36 5.67 -36.67 -1.71
C ASP A 36 5.44 -35.40 -2.58
N SER A 37 4.86 -34.33 -2.01
CA SER A 37 4.53 -33.13 -2.78
C SER A 37 5.62 -32.07 -2.66
N GLU A 38 6.30 -31.77 -3.75
CA GLU A 38 7.25 -30.64 -3.83
C GLU A 38 6.52 -29.27 -3.86
N TRP A 39 5.26 -29.23 -4.26
CA TRP A 39 4.50 -28.00 -4.44
C TRP A 39 3.98 -27.40 -3.11
N GLN A 40 3.67 -28.22 -2.11
CA GLN A 40 3.04 -27.76 -0.87
C GLN A 40 3.93 -26.77 -0.08
N PRO A 41 5.22 -27.05 0.16
CA PRO A 41 6.10 -26.07 0.81
C PRO A 41 6.24 -24.77 0.01
N VAL A 42 6.31 -24.86 -1.31
CA VAL A 42 6.40 -23.69 -2.20
C VAL A 42 5.11 -22.84 -2.12
N LEU A 43 3.96 -23.48 -2.13
CA LEU A 43 2.67 -22.79 -1.98
C LEU A 43 2.58 -22.05 -0.63
N VAL A 44 2.90 -22.73 0.47
CA VAL A 44 2.89 -22.14 1.82
C VAL A 44 3.85 -20.96 1.89
N GLN A 45 5.05 -21.10 1.36
CA GLN A 45 6.04 -20.01 1.31
C GLN A 45 5.52 -18.80 0.52
N ASN A 46 4.92 -19.04 -0.63
CA ASN A 46 4.35 -17.96 -1.46
C ASN A 46 3.20 -17.25 -0.75
N LEU A 47 2.30 -17.99 -0.10
CA LEU A 47 1.20 -17.42 0.67
C LEU A 47 1.71 -16.60 1.87
N LEU A 48 2.74 -17.09 2.54
CA LEU A 48 3.40 -16.36 3.62
C LEU A 48 4.02 -15.05 3.09
N ASN A 49 4.77 -15.11 2.00
CA ASN A 49 5.37 -13.93 1.37
C ASN A 49 4.31 -12.89 0.97
N ILE A 50 3.21 -13.31 0.35
CA ILE A 50 2.09 -12.43 -0.01
C ILE A 50 1.50 -11.78 1.25
N SER A 51 1.28 -12.55 2.32
CA SER A 51 0.72 -12.06 3.57
C SER A 51 1.64 -11.06 4.26
N LEU A 52 2.94 -11.32 4.28
CA LEU A 52 3.94 -10.41 4.84
C LEU A 52 4.00 -9.09 4.06
N HIS A 53 4.01 -9.13 2.72
CA HIS A 53 4.01 -7.93 1.91
C HIS A 53 2.74 -7.09 2.09
N LYS A 54 1.57 -7.74 2.18
CA LYS A 54 0.31 -7.06 2.48
C LYS A 54 0.31 -6.42 3.86
N ASN A 55 0.87 -7.11 4.88
CA ASN A 55 1.00 -6.58 6.23
C ASN A 55 1.91 -5.34 6.25
N LEU A 56 3.06 -5.39 5.58
CA LEU A 56 3.96 -4.24 5.46
C LEU A 56 3.27 -3.05 4.78
N ALA A 57 2.54 -3.28 3.69
CA ALA A 57 1.81 -2.22 2.99
C ALA A 57 0.71 -1.58 3.87
N LEU A 58 -0.02 -2.40 4.65
CA LEU A 58 -1.03 -1.91 5.59
C LEU A 58 -0.38 -1.13 6.73
N SER A 59 0.72 -1.62 7.29
CA SER A 59 1.47 -0.94 8.35
C SER A 59 2.00 0.41 7.86
N GLU A 60 2.55 0.46 6.68
CA GLU A 60 3.01 1.71 6.05
C GLU A 60 1.85 2.70 5.88
N ARG A 61 0.70 2.25 5.40
CA ARG A 61 -0.49 3.10 5.25
C ARG A 61 -0.96 3.66 6.59
N ILE A 62 -1.03 2.82 7.63
CA ILE A 62 -1.39 3.26 8.99
C ILE A 62 -0.40 4.32 9.46
N PHE A 63 0.89 4.09 9.28
CA PHE A 63 1.94 5.01 9.69
C PHE A 63 1.84 6.35 8.95
N CYS A 64 1.66 6.33 7.63
CA CYS A 64 1.51 7.53 6.81
C CYS A 64 0.22 8.31 7.12
N THR A 65 -0.82 7.65 7.64
CA THR A 65 -2.10 8.31 8.01
C THR A 65 -2.16 8.76 9.47
N ALA A 66 -1.18 8.39 10.30
CA ALA A 66 -1.12 8.76 11.71
C ALA A 66 -1.00 10.29 11.97
N PRO A 67 -0.23 11.07 11.17
CA PRO A 67 -0.18 12.52 11.39
C PRO A 67 -1.55 13.17 11.24
N LYS A 68 -1.84 14.15 12.10
CA LYS A 68 -3.13 14.86 12.13
C LYS A 68 -3.29 15.84 10.96
N THR A 69 -2.19 16.30 10.39
CA THR A 69 -2.21 17.35 9.34
C THR A 69 -2.02 16.76 7.95
N VAL A 70 -2.61 17.39 6.94
CA VAL A 70 -2.43 17.04 5.53
C VAL A 70 -0.95 17.07 5.16
N ARG A 71 -0.25 18.13 5.56
CA ARG A 71 1.20 18.29 5.34
C ARG A 71 2.01 17.15 5.96
N GLY A 72 1.74 16.81 7.21
CA GLY A 72 2.45 15.73 7.90
C GLY A 72 2.29 14.38 7.21
N ARG A 73 1.08 14.04 6.75
CA ARG A 73 0.82 12.82 5.99
C ARG A 73 1.56 12.80 4.65
N LEU A 74 1.53 13.94 3.94
CA LEU A 74 2.24 14.09 2.66
C LEU A 74 3.74 13.98 2.83
N LEU A 75 4.34 14.70 3.77
CA LEU A 75 5.78 14.66 4.02
C LEU A 75 6.24 13.25 4.38
N LEU A 76 5.54 12.61 5.31
CA LEU A 76 5.91 11.25 5.74
C LEU A 76 5.83 10.26 4.59
N TYR A 77 4.75 10.30 3.80
CA TYR A 77 4.61 9.41 2.64
C TYR A 77 5.69 9.68 1.59
N LEU A 78 5.89 10.95 1.19
CA LEU A 78 6.86 11.31 0.17
C LEU A 78 8.30 11.04 0.60
N SER A 79 8.64 11.26 1.87
CA SER A 79 9.97 10.92 2.43
C SER A 79 10.21 9.40 2.38
N ASN A 80 9.21 8.60 2.70
CA ASN A 80 9.30 7.13 2.59
C ASN A 80 9.49 6.68 1.13
N GLN A 81 8.80 7.33 0.18
CA GLN A 81 9.00 7.02 -1.24
C GLN A 81 10.38 7.42 -1.75
N ALA A 82 10.89 8.58 -1.33
CA ALA A 82 12.25 9.01 -1.64
C ALA A 82 13.30 8.04 -1.08
N ALA A 83 13.13 7.59 0.16
CA ALA A 83 14.00 6.60 0.79
C ALA A 83 13.99 5.26 0.04
N LYS A 84 12.81 4.76 -0.36
CA LYS A 84 12.67 3.55 -1.17
C LYS A 84 13.31 3.66 -2.54
N ALA A 85 13.20 4.83 -3.17
CA ALA A 85 13.79 5.11 -4.47
C ALA A 85 15.31 5.37 -4.38
N GLY A 86 15.85 5.63 -3.20
CA GLY A 86 17.25 6.08 -3.02
C GLY A 86 17.54 7.41 -3.70
N SER A 87 16.52 8.23 -3.95
CA SER A 87 16.61 9.47 -4.72
C SER A 87 15.61 10.51 -4.21
N LYS A 88 15.99 11.78 -4.28
CA LYS A 88 15.06 12.89 -4.02
C LYS A 88 14.02 13.07 -5.12
N SER A 89 14.29 12.55 -6.33
CA SER A 89 13.35 12.57 -7.46
C SER A 89 12.84 11.16 -7.70
N PHE A 90 11.52 10.98 -7.67
CA PHE A 90 10.87 9.68 -7.76
C PHE A 90 9.45 9.80 -8.33
N ARG A 91 8.90 8.66 -8.71
CA ARG A 91 7.53 8.53 -9.22
C ARG A 91 6.70 7.69 -8.25
N ILE A 92 5.46 8.11 -8.01
CA ILE A 92 4.50 7.35 -7.23
C ILE A 92 3.48 6.65 -8.14
N PRO A 93 2.87 5.52 -7.71
CA PRO A 93 1.91 4.76 -8.53
C PRO A 93 0.50 5.39 -8.56
N PHE A 94 0.30 6.51 -7.86
CA PHE A 94 -1.00 7.15 -7.70
C PHE A 94 -1.12 8.42 -8.55
N ASP A 95 -2.32 8.67 -9.07
CA ASP A 95 -2.75 10.00 -9.46
C ASP A 95 -3.16 10.82 -8.21
N ARG A 96 -3.68 12.04 -8.40
CA ARG A 96 -4.08 12.90 -7.28
C ARG A 96 -5.23 12.33 -6.46
N GLN A 97 -6.19 11.66 -7.10
CA GLN A 97 -7.30 11.01 -6.39
C GLN A 97 -6.79 9.80 -5.61
N GLY A 98 -6.05 8.91 -6.26
CA GLY A 98 -5.48 7.72 -5.62
C GLY A 98 -4.57 8.06 -4.44
N LEU A 99 -3.78 9.14 -4.54
CA LEU A 99 -2.95 9.60 -3.41
C LEU A 99 -3.81 10.13 -2.26
N ALA A 100 -4.87 10.86 -2.54
CA ALA A 100 -5.81 11.35 -1.52
C ALA A 100 -6.49 10.17 -0.80
N ASP A 101 -6.98 9.20 -1.54
CA ASP A 101 -7.60 7.98 -1.00
C ASP A 101 -6.61 7.15 -0.18
N HIS A 102 -5.37 7.02 -0.66
CA HIS A 102 -4.31 6.31 0.05
C HIS A 102 -3.98 6.94 1.41
N LEU A 103 -3.92 8.27 1.46
CA LEU A 103 -3.60 9.04 2.68
C LEU A 103 -4.83 9.40 3.51
N ASN A 104 -6.02 8.96 3.12
CA ASN A 104 -7.29 9.28 3.75
C ASN A 104 -7.48 10.80 3.90
N LEU A 105 -7.35 11.50 2.78
CA LEU A 105 -7.46 12.95 2.64
C LEU A 105 -8.51 13.32 1.60
N ASP A 106 -9.07 14.52 1.73
CA ASP A 106 -9.81 15.14 0.64
C ASP A 106 -8.87 15.58 -0.48
N ARG A 107 -9.26 15.30 -1.75
CA ARG A 107 -8.44 15.61 -2.93
C ARG A 107 -8.15 17.10 -3.06
N SER A 108 -9.11 17.97 -2.72
CA SER A 108 -8.94 19.41 -2.80
C SER A 108 -7.97 19.91 -1.74
N ALA A 109 -8.06 19.39 -0.52
CA ALA A 109 -7.15 19.69 0.58
C ALA A 109 -5.72 19.24 0.26
N LEU A 110 -5.54 18.04 -0.30
CA LEU A 110 -4.26 17.52 -0.76
C LEU A 110 -3.66 18.42 -1.85
N SER A 111 -4.44 18.77 -2.88
CA SER A 111 -3.95 19.59 -3.99
C SER A 111 -3.55 21.01 -3.54
N LYS A 112 -4.32 21.59 -2.63
CA LYS A 112 -4.02 22.89 -2.02
C LYS A 112 -2.72 22.86 -1.22
N GLU A 113 -2.51 21.81 -0.43
CA GLU A 113 -1.31 21.69 0.39
C GLU A 113 -0.06 21.42 -0.47
N LEU A 114 -0.16 20.59 -1.51
CA LEU A 114 0.92 20.40 -2.47
C LEU A 114 1.30 21.70 -3.19
N GLY A 115 0.32 22.55 -3.51
CA GLY A 115 0.57 23.87 -4.06
C GLY A 115 1.39 24.73 -3.10
N LYS A 116 1.00 24.80 -1.81
CA LYS A 116 1.75 25.54 -0.80
C LYS A 116 3.17 25.01 -0.62
N MET A 117 3.35 23.69 -0.52
CA MET A 117 4.66 23.09 -0.35
C MET A 117 5.59 23.36 -1.54
N ARG A 118 5.02 23.42 -2.76
CA ARG A 118 5.75 23.85 -3.95
C ARG A 118 6.16 25.33 -3.87
N ASP A 119 5.23 26.21 -3.51
CA ASP A 119 5.46 27.66 -3.42
C ASP A 119 6.45 28.00 -2.29
N GLU A 120 6.54 27.17 -1.26
CA GLU A 120 7.54 27.21 -0.18
C GLU A 120 8.90 26.60 -0.58
N GLY A 121 9.02 26.00 -1.77
CA GLY A 121 10.25 25.39 -2.26
C GLY A 121 10.60 24.04 -1.60
N ILE A 122 9.67 23.40 -0.90
CA ILE A 122 9.88 22.10 -0.24
C ILE A 122 9.92 20.98 -1.26
N LEU A 123 9.08 21.05 -2.28
CA LEU A 123 8.99 20.05 -3.33
C LEU A 123 8.61 20.64 -4.68
N GLU A 124 8.93 19.90 -5.72
CA GLU A 124 8.37 20.06 -7.06
C GLU A 124 7.53 18.83 -7.41
N THR A 125 6.47 19.04 -8.19
CA THR A 125 5.62 17.92 -8.63
C THR A 125 5.02 18.18 -10.00
N THR A 126 5.07 17.17 -10.84
CA THR A 126 4.40 17.13 -12.15
C THR A 126 3.65 15.81 -12.25
N LYS A 127 2.31 15.86 -12.27
CA LYS A 127 1.45 14.66 -12.23
C LYS A 127 1.80 13.76 -11.02
N ASN A 128 2.44 12.63 -11.27
CA ASN A 128 2.83 11.63 -10.26
C ASN A 128 4.35 11.56 -10.03
N GLU A 129 5.10 12.54 -10.55
CA GLU A 129 6.53 12.70 -10.30
C GLU A 129 6.74 13.76 -9.23
N PHE A 130 7.68 13.52 -8.33
CA PHE A 130 8.00 14.38 -7.20
C PHE A 130 9.50 14.54 -7.07
N THR A 131 9.92 15.75 -6.73
CA THR A 131 11.30 16.04 -6.32
C THR A 131 11.25 16.75 -4.97
N LEU A 132 11.91 16.20 -3.96
CA LEU A 132 12.02 16.81 -2.64
C LEU A 132 13.33 17.60 -2.56
N HIS A 133 13.25 18.87 -2.17
CA HIS A 133 14.43 19.72 -1.99
C HIS A 133 14.99 19.60 -0.57
N GLU A 134 14.14 19.56 0.43
CA GLU A 134 14.49 19.29 1.83
C GLU A 134 13.80 18.02 2.30
N LEU A 135 14.59 17.11 2.89
CA LEU A 135 14.05 16.02 3.68
C LEU A 135 13.91 16.54 5.10
N PRO A 136 12.73 16.45 5.74
CA PRO A 136 12.65 16.74 7.17
C PRO A 136 13.57 15.76 7.92
N GLU A 137 14.38 16.32 8.82
CA GLU A 137 15.23 15.57 9.74
C GLU A 137 14.38 14.64 10.66
#